data_beeaaaf933f056c676bd77138c02b0df
#
_entry.id   beeaaaf933f056c676bd77138c02b0df
#
_cell.length_a   1.000
_cell.length_b   1.000
_cell.length_c   1.000
_cell.angle_alpha   90.00
_cell.angle_beta   90.00
_cell.angle_gamma   90.00
#
_symmetry.space_group_name_H-M   'P 1'
#
loop_
_entity.id
_entity.type
_entity.pdbx_description
1 polymer ?
#
loop_
_entity_poly.entity_id
_entity_poly.type
_entity_poly.pdbx_seq_one_letter_code
_entity_poly.pdbx_strand_id
1 'polypeptide(L)'
;MQDVVHHYPKACQECGGSLPKEGGEDVMEPRWHQVVDIPPLLVEVMEHQSHARCCPNCHVVTWGEIPGKITRHRFGPRLAALVGYLSGSPHVSKRGIGDFLEQVFGLPLALGSVSNLKQELSKALAVPHAEALEAVRRAAVKNVDETGWKMGVRKAWAWGMASFRHAAFQIGFNRGKPALQALLGGKPRGIYGSDRWWAYTLIPVSLRQLCWAHLKRDLRQIAEREGEGAWVGRRGLHYYWAGL
;
A
#
# COMPACT_ATOMS: atom_id res chain seq x y z
N MET A 1 -2.63 -23.87 -11.54
CA MET A 1 -3.58 -24.91 -11.23
C MET A 1 -2.78 -26.03 -10.56
N GLN A 2 -3.06 -26.36 -9.30
CA GLN A 2 -2.21 -27.30 -8.53
C GLN A 2 -2.66 -28.75 -8.70
N ASP A 3 -3.98 -28.99 -8.72
CA ASP A 3 -4.54 -30.33 -8.85
C ASP A 3 -5.72 -30.34 -9.82
N VAL A 4 -5.87 -31.41 -10.56
CA VAL A 4 -7.01 -31.68 -11.45
C VAL A 4 -7.68 -32.97 -11.01
N VAL A 5 -8.96 -32.90 -10.68
CA VAL A 5 -9.77 -34.07 -10.35
C VAL A 5 -10.67 -34.36 -11.55
N HIS A 6 -10.50 -35.57 -12.11
CA HIS A 6 -11.27 -36.00 -13.26
C HIS A 6 -12.53 -36.73 -12.81
N HIS A 7 -13.67 -36.39 -13.40
CA HIS A 7 -14.96 -37.02 -13.16
C HIS A 7 -15.45 -37.66 -14.44
N TYR A 8 -15.52 -38.98 -14.47
CA TYR A 8 -16.01 -39.73 -15.60
C TYR A 8 -17.42 -40.28 -15.37
N PRO A 9 -18.29 -40.34 -16.39
CA PRO A 9 -19.60 -40.92 -16.27
C PRO A 9 -19.47 -42.42 -16.06
N LYS A 10 -20.25 -42.96 -15.12
CA LYS A 10 -20.21 -44.42 -14.77
C LYS A 10 -21.10 -45.26 -15.65
N ALA A 11 -22.17 -44.70 -16.19
CA ALA A 11 -23.15 -45.40 -17.00
C ALA A 11 -23.79 -44.42 -18.02
N CYS A 12 -24.26 -44.99 -19.12
CA CYS A 12 -25.01 -44.27 -20.13
C CYS A 12 -26.36 -43.82 -19.56
N GLN A 13 -26.74 -42.58 -19.78
CA GLN A 13 -27.99 -41.99 -19.27
C GLN A 13 -29.23 -42.54 -19.99
N GLU A 14 -29.08 -43.00 -21.23
CA GLU A 14 -30.17 -43.54 -22.05
C GLU A 14 -30.43 -45.03 -21.81
N CYS A 15 -29.39 -45.87 -21.87
CA CYS A 15 -29.56 -47.33 -21.81
C CYS A 15 -29.03 -47.98 -20.50
N GLY A 16 -28.41 -47.22 -19.61
CA GLY A 16 -27.83 -47.72 -18.36
C GLY A 16 -26.57 -48.57 -18.54
N GLY A 17 -26.07 -48.74 -19.77
CA GLY A 17 -24.84 -49.49 -20.04
C GLY A 17 -23.61 -48.90 -19.35
N SER A 18 -22.71 -49.74 -18.81
CA SER A 18 -21.49 -49.31 -18.13
C SER A 18 -20.54 -48.58 -19.08
N LEU A 19 -20.02 -47.46 -18.65
CA LEU A 19 -19.01 -46.68 -19.38
C LEU A 19 -17.63 -46.88 -18.74
N PRO A 20 -16.54 -46.81 -19.53
CA PRO A 20 -15.19 -46.96 -19.01
C PRO A 20 -14.86 -45.80 -18.04
N LYS A 21 -14.24 -46.15 -16.91
CA LYS A 21 -13.86 -45.19 -15.88
C LYS A 21 -12.57 -44.41 -16.21
N GLU A 22 -11.66 -45.05 -16.95
CA GLU A 22 -10.37 -44.47 -17.36
C GLU A 22 -10.01 -45.05 -18.76
N GLY A 23 -9.30 -44.26 -19.58
CA GLY A 23 -8.75 -44.74 -20.87
C GLY A 23 -9.71 -44.74 -22.06
N GLY A 24 -10.91 -44.19 -21.94
CA GLY A 24 -11.76 -43.85 -23.09
C GLY A 24 -11.32 -42.55 -23.75
N GLU A 25 -11.48 -42.43 -25.07
CA GLU A 25 -11.32 -41.15 -25.75
C GLU A 25 -12.43 -40.20 -25.36
N ASP A 26 -12.07 -38.98 -24.94
CA ASP A 26 -13.03 -37.91 -24.76
C ASP A 26 -13.59 -37.48 -26.12
N VAL A 27 -14.86 -37.69 -26.35
CA VAL A 27 -15.55 -37.32 -27.61
C VAL A 27 -15.83 -35.83 -27.72
N MET A 28 -15.65 -35.06 -26.62
CA MET A 28 -15.82 -33.61 -26.54
C MET A 28 -14.82 -33.04 -25.52
N GLU A 29 -14.53 -31.74 -25.63
CA GLU A 29 -13.71 -31.07 -24.60
C GLU A 29 -14.36 -31.15 -23.21
N PRO A 30 -13.58 -31.48 -22.15
CA PRO A 30 -14.09 -31.55 -20.80
C PRO A 30 -14.72 -30.25 -20.34
N ARG A 31 -15.89 -30.32 -19.72
CA ARG A 31 -16.43 -29.19 -18.98
C ARG A 31 -15.66 -29.08 -17.67
N TRP A 32 -15.21 -27.89 -17.33
CA TRP A 32 -14.42 -27.67 -16.14
C TRP A 32 -15.14 -26.73 -15.16
N HIS A 33 -14.83 -26.92 -13.88
CA HIS A 33 -15.24 -26.06 -12.78
C HIS A 33 -14.07 -25.91 -11.83
N GLN A 34 -13.73 -24.66 -11.47
CA GLN A 34 -12.62 -24.39 -10.56
C GLN A 34 -13.16 -23.98 -9.19
N VAL A 35 -12.65 -24.61 -8.14
CA VAL A 35 -12.87 -24.22 -6.75
C VAL A 35 -11.56 -23.60 -6.27
N VAL A 36 -11.64 -22.37 -5.78
CA VAL A 36 -10.49 -21.66 -5.21
C VAL A 36 -10.70 -21.56 -3.70
N ASP A 37 -9.73 -22.05 -2.94
CA ASP A 37 -9.76 -21.97 -1.48
C ASP A 37 -8.40 -21.53 -0.94
N ILE A 38 -8.39 -21.05 0.31
CA ILE A 38 -7.17 -20.67 1.02
C ILE A 38 -6.80 -21.81 1.97
N PRO A 39 -5.60 -22.40 1.82
CA PRO A 39 -5.17 -23.45 2.74
C PRO A 39 -4.97 -22.88 4.15
N PRO A 40 -4.98 -23.72 5.20
CA PRO A 40 -4.71 -23.31 6.56
C PRO A 40 -3.40 -22.51 6.65
N LEU A 41 -3.46 -21.29 7.21
CA LEU A 41 -2.30 -20.43 7.39
C LEU A 41 -1.64 -20.76 8.72
N LEU A 42 -0.43 -21.31 8.69
CA LEU A 42 0.35 -21.70 9.86
C LEU A 42 1.38 -20.62 10.21
N VAL A 43 1.53 -20.36 11.51
CA VAL A 43 2.61 -19.54 12.05
C VAL A 43 3.83 -20.43 12.30
N GLU A 44 4.98 -20.01 11.78
CA GLU A 44 6.25 -20.65 12.07
C GLU A 44 6.85 -20.03 13.34
N VAL A 45 7.11 -20.85 14.35
CA VAL A 45 7.77 -20.43 15.60
C VAL A 45 9.11 -21.13 15.71
N MET A 46 10.19 -20.37 15.78
CA MET A 46 11.54 -20.88 15.99
C MET A 46 12.01 -20.52 17.40
N GLU A 47 12.30 -21.51 18.22
CA GLU A 47 12.82 -21.35 19.57
C GLU A 47 14.35 -21.46 19.57
N HIS A 48 15.01 -20.48 20.13
CA HIS A 48 16.47 -20.47 20.33
C HIS A 48 16.78 -20.70 21.81
N GLN A 49 17.43 -21.85 22.11
CA GLN A 49 17.79 -22.20 23.48
C GLN A 49 19.29 -21.98 23.70
N SER A 50 19.63 -21.28 24.78
CA SER A 50 21.00 -21.12 25.28
C SER A 50 21.21 -22.12 26.43
N HIS A 51 22.19 -22.99 26.28
CA HIS A 51 22.52 -23.98 27.31
C HIS A 51 23.77 -23.56 28.09
N ALA A 52 23.76 -23.80 29.41
CA ALA A 52 24.91 -23.63 30.26
C ALA A 52 25.74 -24.93 30.33
N ARG A 53 27.09 -24.81 30.39
CA ARG A 53 28.01 -25.91 30.64
C ARG A 53 28.99 -25.50 31.73
N CYS A 54 29.31 -26.42 32.63
CA CYS A 54 30.34 -26.24 33.64
C CYS A 54 31.68 -26.69 33.07
N CYS A 55 32.70 -25.89 33.20
CA CYS A 55 34.07 -26.23 32.79
C CYS A 55 34.62 -27.34 33.72
N PRO A 56 35.11 -28.46 33.18
CA PRO A 56 35.64 -29.55 33.98
C PRO A 56 36.98 -29.16 34.72
N ASN A 57 37.69 -28.12 34.24
CA ASN A 57 38.96 -27.72 34.80
C ASN A 57 38.85 -26.65 35.88
N CYS A 58 38.00 -25.62 35.68
CA CYS A 58 37.90 -24.46 36.58
C CYS A 58 36.50 -24.31 37.20
N HIS A 59 35.54 -25.20 36.88
CA HIS A 59 34.18 -25.23 37.38
C HIS A 59 33.35 -23.96 37.10
N VAL A 60 33.83 -23.08 36.21
CA VAL A 60 33.06 -21.91 35.76
C VAL A 60 31.94 -22.32 34.83
N VAL A 61 30.74 -21.82 35.09
CA VAL A 61 29.55 -22.01 34.25
C VAL A 61 29.56 -21.01 33.11
N THR A 62 29.50 -21.48 31.88
CA THR A 62 29.45 -20.67 30.67
C THR A 62 28.18 -20.97 29.85
N TRP A 63 27.48 -19.92 29.44
CA TRP A 63 26.29 -20.01 28.62
C TRP A 63 26.64 -19.92 27.13
N GLY A 64 25.89 -20.66 26.33
CA GLY A 64 25.93 -20.49 24.88
C GLY A 64 25.42 -19.11 24.45
N GLU A 65 26.02 -18.53 23.43
CA GLU A 65 25.63 -17.20 22.95
C GLU A 65 24.54 -17.32 21.89
N ILE A 66 23.40 -16.62 22.09
CA ILE A 66 22.41 -16.40 21.05
C ILE A 66 22.79 -15.11 20.32
N PRO A 67 22.97 -15.13 18.99
CA PRO A 67 23.37 -13.93 18.24
C PRO A 67 22.46 -12.74 18.49
N GLY A 68 23.04 -11.56 18.77
CA GLY A 68 22.30 -10.35 19.15
C GLY A 68 21.25 -9.88 18.13
N LYS A 69 21.43 -10.21 16.84
CA LYS A 69 20.41 -9.95 15.81
C LYS A 69 19.14 -10.76 16.00
N ILE A 70 19.20 -11.91 16.68
CA ILE A 70 18.03 -12.76 16.98
C ILE A 70 17.34 -12.23 18.24
N THR A 71 18.10 -11.93 19.29
CA THR A 71 17.55 -11.46 20.57
C THR A 71 16.90 -10.08 20.51
N ARG A 72 17.27 -9.26 19.51
CA ARG A 72 16.69 -7.91 19.31
C ARG A 72 15.29 -7.93 18.72
N HIS A 73 14.91 -8.99 18.02
CA HIS A 73 13.64 -9.08 17.31
C HIS A 73 12.86 -10.33 17.76
N ARG A 74 11.69 -10.11 18.35
CA ARG A 74 10.77 -11.20 18.72
C ARG A 74 9.95 -11.71 17.53
N PHE A 75 9.83 -10.89 16.49
CA PHE A 75 8.96 -11.13 15.34
C PHE A 75 9.78 -11.07 14.05
N GLY A 76 9.50 -12.00 13.16
CA GLY A 76 10.17 -12.09 11.88
C GLY A 76 9.76 -10.99 10.89
N PRO A 77 10.55 -10.79 9.83
CA PRO A 77 10.33 -9.71 8.86
C PRO A 77 9.02 -9.85 8.07
N ARG A 78 8.53 -11.08 7.84
CA ARG A 78 7.25 -11.32 7.16
C ARG A 78 6.07 -10.82 7.99
N LEU A 79 6.09 -11.06 9.31
CA LEU A 79 5.06 -10.54 10.22
C LEU A 79 5.11 -9.02 10.30
N ALA A 80 6.30 -8.44 10.39
CA ALA A 80 6.47 -6.98 10.35
C ALA A 80 5.91 -6.37 9.05
N ALA A 81 6.16 -6.98 7.91
CA ALA A 81 5.64 -6.56 6.61
C ALA A 81 4.10 -6.65 6.55
N LEU A 82 3.51 -7.73 7.06
CA LEU A 82 2.05 -7.90 7.11
C LEU A 82 1.39 -6.82 8.00
N VAL A 83 1.94 -6.58 9.20
CA VAL A 83 1.47 -5.51 10.10
C VAL A 83 1.58 -4.14 9.41
N GLY A 84 2.66 -3.90 8.69
CA GLY A 84 2.85 -2.67 7.92
C GLY A 84 1.85 -2.50 6.79
N TYR A 85 1.61 -3.55 6.02
CA TYR A 85 0.62 -3.56 4.94
C TYR A 85 -0.80 -3.26 5.48
N LEU A 86 -1.24 -4.01 6.50
CA LEU A 86 -2.55 -3.83 7.11
C LEU A 86 -2.75 -2.41 7.68
N SER A 87 -1.69 -1.85 8.24
CA SER A 87 -1.70 -0.48 8.77
C SER A 87 -1.69 0.60 7.70
N GLY A 88 -0.97 0.40 6.61
CA GLY A 88 -0.74 1.40 5.57
C GLY A 88 -1.84 1.45 4.52
N SER A 89 -2.06 0.37 3.78
CA SER A 89 -2.98 0.32 2.65
C SER A 89 -4.45 0.16 3.06
N PRO A 90 -4.85 -0.86 3.84
CA PRO A 90 -6.24 -1.01 4.28
C PRO A 90 -6.62 -0.11 5.46
N HIS A 91 -5.67 0.64 6.05
CA HIS A 91 -5.89 1.52 7.21
C HIS A 91 -6.48 0.82 8.44
N VAL A 92 -6.13 -0.45 8.66
CA VAL A 92 -6.62 -1.22 9.80
C VAL A 92 -6.08 -0.63 11.11
N SER A 93 -6.94 -0.46 12.09
CA SER A 93 -6.54 0.03 13.42
C SER A 93 -5.58 -0.96 14.11
N LYS A 94 -4.80 -0.48 15.09
CA LYS A 94 -3.90 -1.38 15.85
C LYS A 94 -4.63 -2.54 16.52
N ARG A 95 -5.85 -2.31 17.02
CA ARG A 95 -6.70 -3.37 17.58
C ARG A 95 -7.15 -4.34 16.51
N GLY A 96 -7.67 -3.82 15.40
CA GLY A 96 -8.08 -4.66 14.27
C GLY A 96 -6.94 -5.49 13.68
N ILE A 97 -5.68 -4.99 13.72
CA ILE A 97 -4.51 -5.80 13.34
C ILE A 97 -4.29 -6.94 14.33
N GLY A 98 -4.39 -6.68 15.64
CA GLY A 98 -4.32 -7.71 16.67
C GLY A 98 -5.39 -8.77 16.49
N ASP A 99 -6.65 -8.34 16.37
CA ASP A 99 -7.81 -9.22 16.14
C ASP A 99 -7.65 -10.06 14.88
N PHE A 100 -7.20 -9.46 13.78
CA PHE A 100 -6.92 -10.17 12.52
C PHE A 100 -5.87 -11.27 12.69
N LEU A 101 -4.74 -10.94 13.34
CA LEU A 101 -3.65 -11.90 13.54
C LEU A 101 -4.08 -13.06 14.47
N GLU A 102 -4.88 -12.77 15.48
CA GLU A 102 -5.41 -13.79 16.38
C GLU A 102 -6.43 -14.69 15.66
N GLN A 103 -7.40 -14.12 14.95
CA GLN A 103 -8.47 -14.89 14.30
C GLN A 103 -7.99 -15.69 13.08
N VAL A 104 -7.06 -15.14 12.30
CA VAL A 104 -6.60 -15.77 11.05
C VAL A 104 -5.41 -16.69 11.26
N PHE A 105 -4.50 -16.31 12.16
CA PHE A 105 -3.23 -17.02 12.37
C PHE A 105 -3.10 -17.66 13.75
N GLY A 106 -4.07 -17.48 14.65
CA GLY A 106 -3.95 -17.91 16.04
C GLY A 106 -2.81 -17.20 16.81
N LEU A 107 -2.40 -16.01 16.36
CA LEU A 107 -1.27 -15.27 16.93
C LEU A 107 -1.73 -14.02 17.69
N PRO A 108 -1.91 -14.11 19.02
CA PRO A 108 -2.28 -12.96 19.82
C PRO A 108 -1.11 -11.98 19.94
N LEU A 109 -1.32 -10.73 19.53
CA LEU A 109 -0.34 -9.66 19.65
C LEU A 109 -0.84 -8.52 20.54
N ALA A 110 -0.04 -8.14 21.53
CA ALA A 110 -0.31 -6.96 22.33
C ALA A 110 -0.20 -5.68 21.46
N LEU A 111 -1.02 -4.67 21.75
CA LEU A 111 -1.03 -3.38 21.03
C LEU A 111 0.35 -2.69 21.02
N GLY A 112 1.14 -2.87 22.09
CA GLY A 112 2.53 -2.39 22.15
C GLY A 112 3.41 -3.06 21.10
N SER A 113 3.27 -4.38 20.89
CA SER A 113 4.00 -5.13 19.89
C SER A 113 3.67 -4.66 18.46
N VAL A 114 2.39 -4.45 18.16
CA VAL A 114 1.94 -3.87 16.90
C VAL A 114 2.56 -2.48 16.68
N SER A 115 2.61 -1.65 17.72
CA SER A 115 3.22 -0.32 17.66
C SER A 115 4.72 -0.37 17.38
N ASN A 116 5.44 -1.28 18.03
CA ASN A 116 6.88 -1.47 17.86
C ASN A 116 7.21 -1.96 16.44
N LEU A 117 6.48 -2.95 15.92
CA LEU A 117 6.62 -3.44 14.56
C LEU A 117 6.40 -2.32 13.52
N LYS A 118 5.40 -1.46 13.74
CA LYS A 118 5.17 -0.29 12.88
C LYS A 118 6.33 0.71 12.92
N GLN A 119 6.94 0.94 14.08
CA GLN A 119 8.09 1.83 14.21
C GLN A 119 9.34 1.25 13.54
N GLU A 120 9.59 -0.04 13.71
CA GLU A 120 10.70 -0.74 13.05
C GLU A 120 10.57 -0.68 11.53
N LEU A 121 9.36 -0.96 11.01
CA LEU A 121 9.08 -0.85 9.59
C LEU A 121 9.24 0.58 9.07
N SER A 122 8.78 1.59 9.82
CA SER A 122 8.95 3.00 9.46
C SER A 122 10.43 3.38 9.32
N LYS A 123 11.29 2.87 10.22
CA LYS A 123 12.74 3.07 10.12
C LYS A 123 13.33 2.36 8.90
N ALA A 124 12.91 1.11 8.64
CA ALA A 124 13.37 0.34 7.50
C ALA A 124 12.96 0.97 6.15
N LEU A 125 11.80 1.63 6.10
CA LEU A 125 11.28 2.30 4.90
C LEU A 125 11.85 3.71 4.69
N ALA A 126 12.67 4.25 5.59
CA ALA A 126 13.20 5.61 5.47
C ALA A 126 14.05 5.80 4.20
N VAL A 127 14.94 4.85 3.89
CA VAL A 127 15.78 4.89 2.69
C VAL A 127 14.95 4.71 1.41
N PRO A 128 14.12 3.66 1.26
CA PRO A 128 13.24 3.53 0.09
C PRO A 128 12.32 4.75 -0.13
N HIS A 129 11.81 5.36 0.94
CA HIS A 129 11.01 6.58 0.84
C HIS A 129 11.82 7.76 0.29
N ALA A 130 13.05 7.96 0.78
CA ALA A 130 13.93 9.02 0.30
C ALA A 130 14.29 8.82 -1.19
N GLU A 131 14.57 7.58 -1.59
CA GLU A 131 14.82 7.22 -2.99
C GLU A 131 13.61 7.49 -3.88
N ALA A 132 12.41 7.09 -3.45
CA ALA A 132 11.17 7.36 -4.17
C ALA A 132 10.92 8.87 -4.31
N LEU A 133 11.12 9.65 -3.25
CA LEU A 133 10.98 11.09 -3.27
C LEU A 133 11.94 11.74 -4.26
N GLU A 134 13.19 11.32 -4.26
CA GLU A 134 14.18 11.84 -5.18
C GLU A 134 13.89 11.41 -6.64
N ALA A 135 13.40 10.20 -6.86
CA ALA A 135 12.96 9.74 -8.17
C ALA A 135 11.80 10.59 -8.73
N VAL A 136 10.81 10.94 -7.88
CA VAL A 136 9.73 11.84 -8.28
C VAL A 136 10.27 13.24 -8.56
N ARG A 137 11.16 13.77 -7.75
CA ARG A 137 11.79 15.09 -7.97
C ARG A 137 12.47 15.19 -9.32
N ARG A 138 13.11 14.14 -9.78
CA ARG A 138 13.81 14.07 -11.09
C ARG A 138 12.89 13.80 -12.27
N ALA A 139 11.67 13.34 -12.05
CA ALA A 139 10.75 13.02 -13.13
C ALA A 139 10.46 14.26 -14.00
N ALA A 140 10.35 14.05 -15.33
CA ALA A 140 10.05 15.13 -16.27
C ALA A 140 8.65 15.73 -16.05
N VAL A 141 7.67 14.88 -15.71
CA VAL A 141 6.30 15.29 -15.42
C VAL A 141 5.86 14.66 -14.10
N LYS A 142 5.25 15.44 -13.23
CA LYS A 142 4.75 15.02 -11.93
C LYS A 142 3.55 15.84 -11.50
N ASN A 143 2.69 15.23 -10.71
CA ASN A 143 1.58 15.90 -10.06
C ASN A 143 1.94 16.16 -8.60
N VAL A 144 1.48 17.27 -8.07
CA VAL A 144 1.61 17.65 -6.67
C VAL A 144 0.25 18.10 -6.14
N ASP A 145 -0.11 17.59 -4.97
CA ASP A 145 -1.38 17.91 -4.31
C ASP A 145 -1.22 17.80 -2.79
N GLU A 146 -2.11 18.41 -2.03
CA GLU A 146 -2.14 18.28 -0.59
C GLU A 146 -3.56 18.04 -0.08
N THR A 147 -3.66 17.23 0.97
CA THR A 147 -4.94 16.93 1.62
C THR A 147 -4.87 17.15 3.12
N GLY A 148 -6.01 17.45 3.73
CA GLY A 148 -6.11 17.58 5.18
C GLY A 148 -5.75 16.25 5.86
N TRP A 149 -4.92 16.33 6.90
CA TRP A 149 -4.48 15.22 7.71
C TRP A 149 -4.66 15.51 9.20
N LYS A 150 -4.78 14.47 10.01
CA LYS A 150 -4.80 14.58 11.47
C LYS A 150 -3.68 13.77 12.08
N MET A 151 -2.87 14.41 12.93
CA MET A 151 -1.90 13.74 13.79
C MET A 151 -2.38 13.84 15.25
N GLY A 152 -3.09 12.82 15.69
CA GLY A 152 -3.84 12.88 16.94
C GLY A 152 -4.91 13.99 16.89
N VAL A 153 -4.85 14.93 17.80
CA VAL A 153 -5.76 16.10 17.85
C VAL A 153 -5.29 17.27 16.98
N ARG A 154 -4.06 17.24 16.48
CA ARG A 154 -3.46 18.36 15.71
C ARG A 154 -3.82 18.24 14.23
N LYS A 155 -4.26 19.34 13.63
CA LYS A 155 -4.41 19.49 12.19
C LYS A 155 -3.05 19.47 11.52
N ALA A 156 -2.94 18.67 10.48
CA ALA A 156 -1.75 18.54 9.64
C ALA A 156 -2.18 18.49 8.16
N TRP A 157 -1.22 18.34 7.26
CA TRP A 157 -1.42 18.23 5.82
C TRP A 157 -0.53 17.12 5.27
N ALA A 158 -1.12 16.21 4.51
CA ALA A 158 -0.38 15.24 3.73
C ALA A 158 -0.12 15.84 2.35
N TRP A 159 1.13 16.11 2.05
CA TRP A 159 1.61 16.58 0.77
C TRP A 159 2.05 15.37 -0.06
N GLY A 160 1.51 15.23 -1.24
CA GLY A 160 1.83 14.15 -2.18
C GLY A 160 2.49 14.71 -3.43
N MET A 161 3.48 13.99 -3.93
CA MET A 161 4.04 14.22 -5.25
C MET A 161 4.18 12.89 -5.98
N ALA A 162 3.64 12.78 -7.19
CA ALA A 162 3.59 11.54 -7.95
C ALA A 162 3.99 11.75 -9.40
N SER A 163 4.74 10.81 -9.94
CA SER A 163 5.05 10.64 -11.35
C SER A 163 4.39 9.36 -11.88
N PHE A 164 4.63 9.02 -13.13
CA PHE A 164 4.10 7.78 -13.71
C PHE A 164 4.52 6.50 -12.94
N ARG A 165 5.73 6.48 -12.35
CA ARG A 165 6.30 5.28 -11.71
C ARG A 165 6.48 5.39 -10.21
N HIS A 166 6.54 6.60 -9.66
CA HIS A 166 6.88 6.81 -8.24
C HIS A 166 5.92 7.81 -7.61
N ALA A 167 5.62 7.57 -6.35
CA ALA A 167 4.91 8.51 -5.51
C ALA A 167 5.61 8.63 -4.16
N ALA A 168 5.62 9.84 -3.60
CA ALA A 168 6.14 10.10 -2.27
C ALA A 168 5.21 11.06 -1.52
N PHE A 169 5.13 10.89 -0.21
CA PHE A 169 4.26 11.67 0.66
C PHE A 169 5.06 12.24 1.81
N GLN A 170 4.71 13.44 2.22
CA GLN A 170 5.28 14.12 3.38
C GLN A 170 4.17 14.71 4.23
N ILE A 171 4.19 14.48 5.54
CA ILE A 171 3.23 15.07 6.46
C ILE A 171 3.86 16.28 7.13
N GLY A 172 3.16 17.41 7.14
CA GLY A 172 3.59 18.64 7.76
C GLY A 172 2.44 19.43 8.39
N PHE A 173 2.76 20.35 9.29
CA PHE A 173 1.76 21.18 9.97
C PHE A 173 1.43 22.47 9.21
N ASN A 174 1.99 22.65 8.03
CA ASN A 174 1.82 23.84 7.21
C ASN A 174 1.27 23.46 5.82
N ARG A 175 0.28 24.26 5.34
CA ARG A 175 -0.29 24.13 3.98
C ARG A 175 0.33 25.10 2.98
N GLY A 176 1.28 25.89 3.39
CA GLY A 176 1.84 26.98 2.57
C GLY A 176 3.15 26.61 1.87
N LYS A 177 3.75 27.65 1.30
CA LYS A 177 5.02 27.57 0.55
C LYS A 177 6.16 26.84 1.28
N PRO A 178 6.37 26.98 2.62
CA PRO A 178 7.44 26.25 3.29
C PRO A 178 7.32 24.74 3.21
N ALA A 179 6.10 24.19 3.33
CA ALA A 179 5.88 22.75 3.20
C ALA A 179 6.09 22.27 1.76
N LEU A 180 5.61 23.04 0.78
CA LEU A 180 5.87 22.76 -0.63
C LEU A 180 7.38 22.82 -0.94
N GLN A 181 8.10 23.80 -0.42
CA GLN A 181 9.55 23.92 -0.60
C GLN A 181 10.30 22.71 -0.05
N ALA A 182 9.90 22.20 1.12
CA ALA A 182 10.46 20.99 1.70
C ALA A 182 10.20 19.76 0.81
N LEU A 183 8.99 19.63 0.26
CA LEU A 183 8.65 18.56 -0.67
C LEU A 183 9.48 18.63 -1.97
N LEU A 184 9.62 19.82 -2.55
CA LEU A 184 10.40 20.05 -3.78
C LEU A 184 11.90 19.81 -3.57
N GLY A 185 12.43 20.06 -2.38
CA GLY A 185 13.83 19.82 -2.00
C GLY A 185 14.85 20.77 -2.63
N GLY A 186 14.48 21.61 -3.58
CA GLY A 186 15.39 22.52 -4.29
C GLY A 186 14.67 23.33 -5.37
N LYS A 187 15.40 23.75 -6.41
CA LYS A 187 14.81 24.44 -7.56
C LYS A 187 13.89 23.50 -8.34
N PRO A 188 12.63 23.90 -8.61
CA PRO A 188 11.70 23.08 -9.40
C PRO A 188 12.27 22.75 -10.79
N ARG A 189 12.11 21.50 -11.21
CA ARG A 189 12.53 21.00 -12.53
C ARG A 189 11.43 20.14 -13.13
N GLY A 190 11.25 20.22 -14.47
CA GLY A 190 10.18 19.50 -15.17
C GLY A 190 8.81 20.15 -14.93
N ILE A 191 7.77 19.49 -15.42
CA ILE A 191 6.39 20.02 -15.37
C ILE A 191 5.66 19.50 -14.14
N TYR A 192 4.98 20.39 -13.44
CA TYR A 192 4.18 20.10 -12.26
C TYR A 192 2.69 20.32 -12.58
N GLY A 193 1.92 19.26 -12.55
CA GLY A 193 0.45 19.34 -12.49
C GLY A 193 -0.01 19.67 -11.07
N SER A 194 -0.74 20.77 -10.88
CA SER A 194 -1.28 21.16 -9.58
C SER A 194 -2.63 21.87 -9.73
N ASP A 195 -3.37 22.02 -8.64
CA ASP A 195 -4.48 22.97 -8.59
C ASP A 195 -3.99 24.42 -8.59
N ARG A 196 -4.90 25.36 -8.31
CA ARG A 196 -4.60 26.81 -8.28
C ARG A 196 -4.29 27.33 -6.87
N TRP A 197 -4.02 26.47 -5.89
CA TRP A 197 -3.70 26.92 -4.55
C TRP A 197 -2.48 27.84 -4.55
N TRP A 198 -2.53 28.90 -3.76
CA TRP A 198 -1.52 29.96 -3.79
C TRP A 198 -0.09 29.48 -3.48
N ALA A 199 0.08 28.37 -2.71
CA ALA A 199 1.40 27.83 -2.41
C ALA A 199 2.15 27.42 -3.68
N TYR A 200 1.44 26.94 -4.71
CA TYR A 200 2.04 26.51 -5.98
C TYR A 200 2.59 27.67 -6.82
N THR A 201 2.35 28.94 -6.43
CA THR A 201 3.04 30.07 -7.06
C THR A 201 4.54 30.08 -6.79
N LEU A 202 5.04 29.21 -5.90
CA LEU A 202 6.47 28.95 -5.75
C LEU A 202 7.09 28.29 -6.99
N ILE A 203 6.31 27.55 -7.76
CA ILE A 203 6.73 26.91 -9.00
C ILE A 203 6.58 27.90 -10.15
N PRO A 204 7.63 28.16 -10.95
CA PRO A 204 7.55 29.05 -12.11
C PRO A 204 6.39 28.68 -13.05
N VAL A 205 5.72 29.67 -13.62
CA VAL A 205 4.55 29.47 -14.51
C VAL A 205 4.90 28.56 -15.69
N SER A 206 6.11 28.68 -16.25
CA SER A 206 6.60 27.85 -17.34
C SER A 206 6.75 26.37 -17.01
N LEU A 207 6.76 26.01 -15.72
CA LEU A 207 6.84 24.63 -15.23
C LEU A 207 5.53 24.14 -14.62
N ARG A 208 4.45 24.94 -14.69
CA ARG A 208 3.15 24.58 -14.12
C ARG A 208 2.13 24.23 -15.18
N GLN A 209 1.46 23.12 -14.96
CA GLN A 209 0.25 22.74 -15.65
C GLN A 209 -0.91 22.70 -14.63
N LEU A 210 -2.02 23.35 -14.97
CA LEU A 210 -3.20 23.31 -14.12
C LEU A 210 -3.86 21.91 -14.21
N CYS A 211 -4.26 21.39 -13.08
CA CYS A 211 -4.99 20.13 -13.01
C CYS A 211 -6.39 20.29 -13.64
N TRP A 212 -6.61 19.58 -14.74
CA TRP A 212 -7.88 19.62 -15.46
C TRP A 212 -9.07 19.17 -14.61
N ALA A 213 -8.88 18.20 -13.70
CA ALA A 213 -9.94 17.75 -12.80
C ALA A 213 -10.41 18.87 -11.85
N HIS A 214 -9.48 19.63 -11.30
CA HIS A 214 -9.79 20.79 -10.46
C HIS A 214 -10.44 21.93 -11.29
N LEU A 215 -9.91 22.20 -12.47
CA LEU A 215 -10.48 23.21 -13.35
C LEU A 215 -11.93 22.88 -13.75
N LYS A 216 -12.22 21.60 -14.09
CA LYS A 216 -13.56 21.13 -14.37
C LYS A 216 -14.51 21.36 -13.18
N ARG A 217 -14.06 21.02 -11.96
CA ARG A 217 -14.86 21.24 -10.75
C ARG A 217 -15.18 22.72 -10.54
N ASP A 218 -14.18 23.57 -10.72
CA ASP A 218 -14.37 25.02 -10.57
C ASP A 218 -15.32 25.59 -11.63
N LEU A 219 -15.20 25.14 -12.88
CA LEU A 219 -16.11 25.53 -13.95
C LEU A 219 -17.56 25.08 -13.69
N ARG A 220 -17.73 23.88 -13.11
CA ARG A 220 -19.06 23.40 -12.67
C ARG A 220 -19.64 24.31 -11.58
N GLN A 221 -18.88 24.62 -10.55
CA GLN A 221 -19.30 25.53 -9.47
C GLN A 221 -19.68 26.91 -9.99
N ILE A 222 -18.97 27.43 -11.01
CA ILE A 222 -19.30 28.68 -11.67
C ILE A 222 -20.59 28.54 -12.49
N ALA A 223 -20.78 27.43 -13.20
CA ALA A 223 -21.97 27.18 -14.02
C ALA A 223 -23.26 27.02 -13.20
N GLU A 224 -23.14 26.57 -11.96
CA GLU A 224 -24.23 26.38 -10.99
C GLU A 224 -24.62 27.67 -10.24
N ARG A 225 -23.88 28.78 -10.41
CA ARG A 225 -24.22 30.07 -9.81
C ARG A 225 -25.43 30.70 -10.50
N GLU A 226 -26.14 31.55 -9.77
CA GLU A 226 -27.18 32.41 -10.35
C GLU A 226 -26.54 33.61 -11.06
N GLY A 227 -27.23 34.13 -12.09
CA GLY A 227 -26.84 35.34 -12.82
C GLY A 227 -25.87 35.09 -14.00
N GLU A 228 -25.35 36.20 -14.55
CA GLU A 228 -24.55 36.19 -15.79
C GLU A 228 -23.24 35.37 -15.68
N GLY A 229 -22.66 35.26 -14.48
CA GLY A 229 -21.46 34.46 -14.23
C GLY A 229 -21.60 32.98 -14.60
N ALA A 230 -22.81 32.42 -14.53
CA ALA A 230 -23.10 31.03 -14.90
C ALA A 230 -22.77 30.72 -16.36
N TRP A 231 -22.91 31.70 -17.26
CA TRP A 231 -22.56 31.54 -18.68
C TRP A 231 -21.06 31.23 -18.88
N VAL A 232 -20.19 31.89 -18.12
CA VAL A 232 -18.73 31.66 -18.17
C VAL A 232 -18.41 30.21 -17.81
N GLY A 233 -19.03 29.69 -16.74
CA GLY A 233 -18.86 28.29 -16.32
C GLY A 233 -19.32 27.30 -17.38
N ARG A 234 -20.54 27.50 -17.94
CA ARG A 234 -21.09 26.65 -19.00
C ARG A 234 -20.22 26.67 -20.26
N ARG A 235 -19.76 27.82 -20.70
CA ARG A 235 -18.87 27.96 -21.84
C ARG A 235 -17.49 27.32 -21.60
N GLY A 236 -16.94 27.48 -20.40
CA GLY A 236 -15.69 26.82 -19.98
C GLY A 236 -15.81 25.29 -19.99
N LEU A 237 -16.93 24.74 -19.52
CA LEU A 237 -17.20 23.29 -19.59
C LEU A 237 -17.33 22.79 -21.03
N HIS A 238 -17.95 23.55 -21.92
CA HIS A 238 -18.02 23.22 -23.33
C HIS A 238 -16.61 23.07 -23.95
N TYR A 239 -15.73 24.02 -23.73
CA TYR A 239 -14.35 23.94 -24.20
C TYR A 239 -13.56 22.82 -23.55
N TYR A 240 -13.80 22.54 -22.27
CA TYR A 240 -13.20 21.40 -21.59
C TYR A 240 -13.49 20.07 -22.32
N TRP A 241 -14.74 19.85 -22.73
CA TRP A 241 -15.15 18.64 -23.43
C TRP A 241 -14.74 18.61 -24.92
N ALA A 242 -14.63 19.76 -25.56
CA ALA A 242 -14.21 19.87 -26.96
C ALA A 242 -12.69 19.69 -27.16
N GLY A 243 -11.90 19.81 -26.08
CA GLY A 243 -10.46 19.64 -26.10
C GLY A 243 -9.96 18.27 -25.65
N LEU A 244 -10.87 17.36 -25.33
CA LEU A 244 -10.63 15.96 -25.01
C LEU A 244 -11.11 15.07 -26.16
#